data_3163ce85fd9ca18021eef4541ed5096a
#
_entry.id   3163ce85fd9ca18021eef4541ed5096a
#
_cell.length_a   1.000
_cell.length_b   1.000
_cell.length_c   1.000
_cell.angle_alpha   90.00
_cell.angle_beta   90.00
_cell.angle_gamma   90.00
#
_symmetry.space_group_name_H-M   'P 1'
#
loop_
_entity.id
_entity.type
_entity.pdbx_description
1 polymer ?
#
loop_
_entity_poly.entity_id
_entity_poly.type
_entity_poly.pdbx_seq_one_letter_code
_entity_poly.pdbx_strand_id
1 'polypeptide(L)'
;TEMMVGKKVELNIARSAPVNPVKRLSVSHLTVYNREEIKVLDDVSFDVFGGEILGIAGISGNGQKELLEAIAGLQITAQGSSIEFYEKGKEDQPLQLVGKTPKKIRDAGVHLAFVPEDRLGMGLVGSMGMTGNMLLKSYGNGPSPITDMRAPKKMAEKVKKELEVVTPSLNTPVSRLSGGNVQKVLVGREIAEAPTVLMTAYAVRGLDINTSYTIYNLLNEEKKEGVAVVYVGEDLDVLIDLCDRILVLCGGRE
;
A
#
# COMPACT_ATOMS: atom_id res chain seq x y z
N THR A 1 -29.32 -8.62 -4.49
CA THR A 1 -28.21 -7.82 -3.92
C THR A 1 -28.72 -6.55 -3.21
N GLU A 2 -29.69 -5.79 -3.78
CA GLU A 2 -30.26 -4.60 -3.12
C GLU A 2 -30.96 -4.90 -1.77
N MET A 3 -31.63 -6.05 -1.66
CA MET A 3 -32.31 -6.47 -0.43
C MET A 3 -31.38 -6.78 0.75
N MET A 4 -30.10 -7.13 0.49
CA MET A 4 -29.13 -7.47 1.54
C MET A 4 -28.30 -6.27 2.00
N VAL A 5 -28.15 -5.24 1.17
CA VAL A 5 -27.20 -4.13 1.39
C VAL A 5 -27.91 -2.79 1.60
N GLY A 6 -29.21 -2.69 1.31
CA GLY A 6 -30.04 -1.50 1.57
C GLY A 6 -29.70 -0.25 0.74
N LYS A 7 -28.75 -0.34 -0.19
CA LYS A 7 -28.38 0.70 -1.16
C LYS A 7 -28.03 0.06 -2.50
N LYS A 8 -28.30 0.78 -3.59
CA LYS A 8 -27.86 0.40 -4.92
C LYS A 8 -26.34 0.57 -4.97
N VAL A 9 -25.60 -0.54 -5.06
CA VAL A 9 -24.14 -0.53 -5.22
C VAL A 9 -23.86 -0.44 -6.70
N GLU A 10 -23.22 0.62 -7.14
CA GLU A 10 -22.66 0.67 -8.49
C GLU A 10 -21.42 -0.24 -8.50
N LEU A 11 -21.57 -1.43 -9.05
CA LEU A 11 -20.51 -2.43 -9.20
C LEU A 11 -19.64 -2.11 -10.44
N ASN A 12 -19.27 -0.84 -10.62
CA ASN A 12 -18.43 -0.42 -11.73
C ASN A 12 -17.22 0.31 -11.19
N ILE A 13 -16.03 -0.19 -11.53
CA ILE A 13 -14.75 0.47 -11.19
C ILE A 13 -14.51 1.50 -12.31
N ALA A 14 -14.75 2.78 -12.00
CA ALA A 14 -14.51 3.88 -12.94
C ALA A 14 -13.00 4.15 -13.07
N ARG A 15 -12.31 3.37 -13.93
CA ARG A 15 -10.89 3.58 -14.21
C ARG A 15 -10.68 4.82 -15.09
N SER A 16 -9.92 5.80 -14.60
CA SER A 16 -9.39 6.91 -15.41
C SER A 16 -8.16 6.48 -16.19
N ALA A 17 -7.98 7.02 -17.41
CA ALA A 17 -6.71 6.81 -18.12
C ALA A 17 -5.54 7.48 -17.39
N PRO A 18 -4.31 6.92 -17.45
CA PRO A 18 -3.12 7.59 -16.93
C PRO A 18 -2.88 8.93 -17.63
N VAL A 19 -2.49 9.96 -16.87
CA VAL A 19 -2.19 11.29 -17.41
C VAL A 19 -0.73 11.61 -17.15
N ASN A 20 0.06 11.79 -18.23
CA ASN A 20 1.50 12.11 -18.17
C ASN A 20 2.27 11.22 -17.17
N PRO A 21 2.35 9.92 -17.40
CA PRO A 21 2.97 9.00 -16.46
C PRO A 21 4.46 9.31 -16.31
N VAL A 22 4.91 9.53 -15.07
CA VAL A 22 6.31 9.77 -14.70
C VAL A 22 6.81 8.60 -13.87
N LYS A 23 7.99 8.05 -14.19
CA LYS A 23 8.57 6.92 -13.45
C LYS A 23 8.73 7.27 -11.97
N ARG A 24 8.25 6.41 -11.08
CA ARG A 24 8.32 6.57 -9.61
C ARG A 24 9.08 5.44 -8.94
N LEU A 25 9.08 4.26 -9.54
CA LEU A 25 9.81 3.12 -9.05
C LEU A 25 10.36 2.33 -10.24
N SER A 26 11.61 1.88 -10.15
CA SER A 26 12.23 0.95 -11.08
C SER A 26 12.80 -0.22 -10.29
N VAL A 27 12.40 -1.42 -10.64
CA VAL A 27 12.92 -2.67 -10.09
C VAL A 27 13.68 -3.37 -11.19
N SER A 28 14.92 -3.78 -10.95
CA SER A 28 15.76 -4.45 -11.93
C SER A 28 16.50 -5.63 -11.30
N HIS A 29 16.42 -6.77 -11.97
CA HIS A 29 17.10 -8.01 -11.57
C HIS A 29 16.83 -8.42 -10.12
N LEU A 30 15.62 -8.17 -9.63
CA LEU A 30 15.28 -8.43 -8.24
C LEU A 30 15.22 -9.94 -7.98
N THR A 31 16.13 -10.40 -7.13
CA THR A 31 16.19 -11.78 -6.67
C THR A 31 16.17 -11.82 -5.16
N VAL A 32 15.30 -12.67 -4.60
CA VAL A 32 15.12 -12.83 -3.15
C VAL A 32 15.12 -14.32 -2.81
N TYR A 33 15.81 -14.66 -1.73
CA TYR A 33 15.79 -16.00 -1.12
C TYR A 33 15.06 -15.98 0.19
N ASN A 34 14.28 -17.02 0.47
CA ASN A 34 13.66 -17.20 1.78
C ASN A 34 14.69 -17.73 2.81
N ARG A 35 14.23 -17.97 4.05
CA ARG A 35 15.09 -18.49 5.13
C ARG A 35 15.63 -19.91 4.88
N GLU A 36 15.05 -20.64 3.96
CA GLU A 36 15.43 -22.00 3.54
C GLU A 36 16.34 -21.96 2.29
N GLU A 37 16.86 -20.80 1.94
CA GLU A 37 17.68 -20.56 0.74
C GLU A 37 16.98 -20.89 -0.58
N ILE A 38 15.64 -20.96 -0.57
CA ILE A 38 14.85 -21.17 -1.78
C ILE A 38 14.62 -19.79 -2.43
N LYS A 39 14.86 -19.71 -3.73
CA LYS A 39 14.61 -18.52 -4.53
C LYS A 39 13.10 -18.30 -4.66
N VAL A 40 12.59 -17.23 -4.06
CA VAL A 40 11.17 -16.84 -4.09
C VAL A 40 10.88 -15.75 -5.10
N LEU A 41 11.90 -14.96 -5.47
CA LEU A 41 11.92 -14.09 -6.65
C LEU A 41 13.21 -14.35 -7.43
N ASP A 42 13.11 -14.42 -8.75
CA ASP A 42 14.19 -14.78 -9.65
C ASP A 42 14.22 -13.83 -10.85
N ASP A 43 15.09 -12.82 -10.77
CA ASP A 43 15.39 -11.89 -11.86
C ASP A 43 14.21 -11.01 -12.31
N VAL A 44 13.37 -10.56 -11.37
CA VAL A 44 12.17 -9.75 -11.66
C VAL A 44 12.54 -8.30 -11.97
N SER A 45 12.02 -7.76 -13.08
CA SER A 45 12.31 -6.39 -13.53
C SER A 45 11.05 -5.68 -14.04
N PHE A 46 10.73 -4.51 -13.52
CA PHE A 46 9.60 -3.69 -13.99
C PHE A 46 9.71 -2.24 -13.52
N ASP A 47 8.97 -1.37 -14.19
CA ASP A 47 8.81 0.03 -13.82
C ASP A 47 7.39 0.31 -13.36
N VAL A 48 7.22 1.26 -12.41
CA VAL A 48 5.92 1.78 -11.97
C VAL A 48 5.91 3.30 -12.19
N PHE A 49 4.81 3.79 -12.73
CA PHE A 49 4.67 5.20 -13.09
C PHE A 49 3.61 5.89 -12.24
N GLY A 50 3.85 7.16 -11.90
CA GLY A 50 2.85 8.00 -11.26
C GLY A 50 1.63 8.19 -12.16
N GLY A 51 0.44 8.14 -11.58
CA GLY A 51 -0.80 8.24 -12.34
C GLY A 51 -1.24 6.93 -12.98
N GLU A 52 -0.62 5.79 -12.65
CA GLU A 52 -1.07 4.45 -13.05
C GLU A 52 -1.30 3.53 -11.85
N ILE A 53 -2.11 2.51 -12.06
CA ILE A 53 -2.23 1.34 -11.19
C ILE A 53 -1.60 0.16 -11.91
N LEU A 54 -0.46 -0.34 -11.40
CA LEU A 54 0.15 -1.59 -11.84
C LEU A 54 -0.43 -2.74 -11.01
N GLY A 55 -1.19 -3.62 -11.65
CA GLY A 55 -1.66 -4.87 -11.06
C GLY A 55 -0.58 -5.93 -11.05
N ILE A 56 -0.47 -6.69 -9.97
CA ILE A 56 0.37 -7.89 -9.90
C ILE A 56 -0.53 -9.09 -9.74
N ALA A 57 -0.60 -9.88 -10.79
CA ALA A 57 -1.36 -11.13 -10.86
C ALA A 57 -0.47 -12.33 -10.54
N GLY A 58 -1.08 -13.40 -10.08
CA GLY A 58 -0.43 -14.69 -9.84
C GLY A 58 -1.13 -15.48 -8.74
N ILE A 59 -0.96 -16.79 -8.75
CA ILE A 59 -1.47 -17.66 -7.68
C ILE A 59 -0.71 -17.34 -6.40
N SER A 60 -1.40 -17.34 -5.26
CA SER A 60 -0.80 -17.09 -3.94
C SER A 60 0.45 -17.95 -3.72
N GLY A 61 1.53 -17.32 -3.24
CA GLY A 61 2.82 -18.00 -3.03
C GLY A 61 3.80 -17.91 -4.20
N ASN A 62 3.50 -17.16 -5.25
CA ASN A 62 4.43 -16.96 -6.38
C ASN A 62 5.37 -15.76 -6.21
N GLY A 63 5.52 -15.20 -5.00
CA GLY A 63 6.49 -14.14 -4.72
C GLY A 63 5.89 -12.74 -4.60
N GLN A 64 4.58 -12.57 -4.76
CA GLN A 64 3.93 -11.25 -4.72
C GLN A 64 4.17 -10.52 -3.38
N LYS A 65 4.07 -11.23 -2.27
CA LYS A 65 4.34 -10.70 -0.93
C LYS A 65 5.80 -10.30 -0.79
N GLU A 66 6.70 -11.20 -1.14
CA GLU A 66 8.14 -11.00 -1.06
C GLU A 66 8.59 -9.83 -1.94
N LEU A 67 7.94 -9.62 -3.09
CA LEU A 67 8.17 -8.49 -3.97
C LEU A 67 7.88 -7.16 -3.27
N LEU A 68 6.70 -6.99 -2.69
CA LEU A 68 6.35 -5.76 -1.99
C LEU A 68 7.19 -5.55 -0.73
N GLU A 69 7.48 -6.62 0.00
CA GLU A 69 8.35 -6.57 1.18
C GLU A 69 9.80 -6.22 0.82
N ALA A 70 10.32 -6.69 -0.32
CA ALA A 70 11.66 -6.31 -0.80
C ALA A 70 11.73 -4.82 -1.14
N ILE A 71 10.72 -4.28 -1.82
CA ILE A 71 10.62 -2.86 -2.14
C ILE A 71 10.52 -2.02 -0.85
N ALA A 72 9.80 -2.50 0.16
CA ALA A 72 9.68 -1.84 1.46
C ALA A 72 10.93 -1.97 2.35
N GLY A 73 11.96 -2.70 1.93
CA GLY A 73 13.20 -2.92 2.69
C GLY A 73 13.05 -3.94 3.82
N LEU A 74 12.07 -4.84 3.73
CA LEU A 74 11.78 -5.90 4.71
C LEU A 74 12.43 -7.24 4.34
N GLN A 75 12.92 -7.39 3.10
CA GLN A 75 13.60 -8.58 2.60
C GLN A 75 15.07 -8.29 2.27
N ILE A 76 15.91 -9.32 2.36
CA ILE A 76 17.30 -9.23 1.89
C ILE A 76 17.30 -9.64 0.41
N THR A 77 17.80 -8.76 -0.44
CA THR A 77 17.90 -8.99 -1.89
C THR A 77 19.27 -9.55 -2.26
N ALA A 78 19.33 -10.36 -3.29
CA ALA A 78 20.60 -10.89 -3.81
C ALA A 78 21.46 -9.78 -4.46
N GLN A 79 22.74 -10.06 -4.58
CA GLN A 79 23.67 -9.18 -5.28
C GLN A 79 23.23 -9.01 -6.76
N GLY A 80 23.32 -7.80 -7.28
CA GLY A 80 22.87 -7.45 -8.64
C GLY A 80 21.42 -6.92 -8.69
N SER A 81 20.64 -7.10 -7.62
CA SER A 81 19.30 -6.50 -7.55
C SER A 81 19.38 -4.97 -7.42
N SER A 82 18.47 -4.26 -8.07
CA SER A 82 18.32 -2.80 -7.97
C SER A 82 16.86 -2.42 -7.75
N ILE A 83 16.61 -1.48 -6.84
CA ILE A 83 15.31 -0.88 -6.60
C ILE A 83 15.52 0.63 -6.49
N GLU A 84 15.14 1.35 -7.51
CA GLU A 84 15.31 2.80 -7.60
C GLU A 84 13.98 3.51 -7.39
N PHE A 85 13.97 4.46 -6.49
CA PHE A 85 12.80 5.31 -6.18
C PHE A 85 13.03 6.73 -6.71
N TYR A 86 12.05 7.25 -7.43
CA TYR A 86 12.06 8.58 -8.05
C TYR A 86 11.07 9.50 -7.34
N GLU A 87 11.57 10.34 -6.44
CA GLU A 87 10.74 11.26 -5.67
C GLU A 87 10.16 12.36 -6.59
N LYS A 88 8.93 12.79 -6.28
CA LYS A 88 8.25 13.86 -7.01
C LYS A 88 9.07 15.15 -6.95
N GLY A 89 9.41 15.68 -8.13
CA GLY A 89 10.24 16.89 -8.27
C GLY A 89 11.75 16.65 -8.14
N LYS A 90 12.20 15.38 -8.09
CA LYS A 90 13.63 14.99 -8.05
C LYS A 90 13.89 13.76 -8.94
N GLU A 91 13.20 13.67 -10.05
CA GLU A 91 13.21 12.51 -10.95
C GLU A 91 14.60 12.20 -11.53
N ASP A 92 15.48 13.20 -11.61
CA ASP A 92 16.87 13.05 -12.11
C ASP A 92 17.83 12.46 -11.06
N GLN A 93 17.37 12.25 -9.82
CA GLN A 93 18.19 11.79 -8.70
C GLN A 93 17.54 10.58 -8.00
N PRO A 94 17.50 9.41 -8.64
CA PRO A 94 16.89 8.23 -8.06
C PRO A 94 17.61 7.79 -6.79
N LEU A 95 16.84 7.33 -5.81
CA LEU A 95 17.34 6.80 -4.55
C LEU A 95 17.34 5.27 -4.61
N GLN A 96 18.52 4.65 -4.48
CA GLN A 96 18.63 3.20 -4.36
C GLN A 96 18.11 2.72 -3.01
N LEU A 97 17.15 1.79 -3.02
CA LEU A 97 16.52 1.23 -1.82
C LEU A 97 17.14 -0.08 -1.33
N VAL A 98 17.83 -0.83 -2.21
CA VAL A 98 18.47 -2.09 -1.85
C VAL A 98 19.43 -1.92 -0.68
N GLY A 99 19.37 -2.83 0.30
CA GLY A 99 20.18 -2.81 1.52
C GLY A 99 19.76 -1.76 2.56
N LYS A 100 18.68 -0.99 2.31
CA LYS A 100 18.13 -0.07 3.30
C LYS A 100 16.99 -0.73 4.09
N THR A 101 16.98 -0.48 5.39
CA THR A 101 15.83 -0.85 6.25
C THR A 101 14.67 0.13 6.04
N PRO A 102 13.42 -0.23 6.38
CA PRO A 102 12.26 0.67 6.26
C PRO A 102 12.48 2.03 6.96
N LYS A 103 13.18 2.02 8.10
CA LYS A 103 13.56 3.25 8.80
C LYS A 103 14.49 4.12 7.96
N LYS A 104 15.56 3.53 7.38
CA LYS A 104 16.52 4.28 6.53
C LYS A 104 15.86 4.80 5.24
N ILE A 105 14.90 4.05 4.67
CA ILE A 105 14.10 4.49 3.52
C ILE A 105 13.31 5.74 3.89
N ARG A 106 12.57 5.72 5.00
CA ARG A 106 11.81 6.87 5.49
C ARG A 106 12.71 8.06 5.85
N ASP A 107 13.81 7.82 6.56
CA ASP A 107 14.74 8.88 6.99
C ASP A 107 15.44 9.55 5.78
N ALA A 108 15.49 8.88 4.62
CA ALA A 108 15.95 9.45 3.35
C ALA A 108 14.88 10.30 2.62
N GLY A 109 13.69 10.47 3.21
CA GLY A 109 12.60 11.25 2.64
C GLY A 109 11.80 10.52 1.56
N VAL A 110 11.86 9.19 1.53
CA VAL A 110 11.09 8.38 0.58
C VAL A 110 9.65 8.23 1.07
N HIS A 111 8.69 8.76 0.30
CA HIS A 111 7.27 8.67 0.57
C HIS A 111 6.67 7.39 -0.05
N LEU A 112 7.01 6.25 0.58
CA LEU A 112 6.53 4.92 0.21
C LEU A 112 5.50 4.45 1.23
N ALA A 113 4.28 4.21 0.78
CA ALA A 113 3.21 3.62 1.58
C ALA A 113 3.06 2.14 1.29
N PHE A 114 2.83 1.35 2.33
CA PHE A 114 2.64 -0.09 2.21
C PHE A 114 1.44 -0.57 3.03
N VAL A 115 0.46 -1.12 2.35
CA VAL A 115 -0.71 -1.80 2.93
C VAL A 115 -0.48 -3.31 2.83
N PRO A 116 0.03 -3.96 3.90
CA PRO A 116 0.28 -5.40 3.89
C PRO A 116 -1.02 -6.21 3.98
N GLU A 117 -0.95 -7.49 3.61
CA GLU A 117 -2.05 -8.45 3.77
C GLU A 117 -2.42 -8.65 5.25
N ASP A 118 -1.44 -8.82 6.11
CA ASP A 118 -1.65 -8.93 7.57
C ASP A 118 -1.87 -7.54 8.19
N ARG A 119 -3.14 -7.20 8.33
CA ARG A 119 -3.59 -5.89 8.81
C ARG A 119 -3.15 -5.58 10.23
N LEU A 120 -3.16 -6.58 11.12
CA LEU A 120 -2.90 -6.39 12.56
C LEU A 120 -1.54 -6.92 13.02
N GLY A 121 -0.88 -7.80 12.23
CA GLY A 121 0.47 -8.28 12.51
C GLY A 121 1.56 -7.36 11.92
N MET A 122 1.28 -6.73 10.77
CA MET A 122 2.24 -5.84 10.10
C MET A 122 1.72 -4.41 9.91
N GLY A 123 0.42 -4.26 9.61
CA GLY A 123 -0.17 -2.99 9.23
C GLY A 123 -0.41 -2.06 10.41
N LEU A 124 -1.20 -2.48 11.38
CA LEU A 124 -1.65 -1.70 12.53
C LEU A 124 -1.28 -2.40 13.85
N VAL A 125 -1.14 -1.61 14.90
CA VAL A 125 -1.05 -2.14 16.27
C VAL A 125 -2.45 -2.35 16.82
N GLY A 126 -2.89 -3.60 16.91
CA GLY A 126 -4.27 -3.99 17.24
C GLY A 126 -4.76 -3.47 18.61
N SER A 127 -3.87 -3.33 19.60
CA SER A 127 -4.19 -2.81 20.94
C SER A 127 -4.33 -1.29 20.99
N MET A 128 -3.89 -0.56 19.96
CA MET A 128 -4.01 0.89 19.88
C MET A 128 -5.29 1.30 19.13
N GLY A 129 -5.83 2.47 19.47
CA GLY A 129 -6.90 3.11 18.69
C GLY A 129 -6.36 3.79 17.43
N MET A 130 -7.26 4.42 16.68
CA MET A 130 -6.92 5.14 15.45
C MET A 130 -5.84 6.20 15.69
N THR A 131 -6.00 7.05 16.72
CA THR A 131 -5.03 8.11 17.04
C THR A 131 -3.63 7.55 17.28
N GLY A 132 -3.49 6.46 18.04
CA GLY A 132 -2.21 5.81 18.30
C GLY A 132 -1.58 5.24 17.04
N ASN A 133 -2.39 4.62 16.16
CA ASN A 133 -1.91 4.07 14.90
C ASN A 133 -1.47 5.17 13.90
N MET A 134 -2.13 6.34 13.88
CA MET A 134 -1.69 7.50 13.08
C MET A 134 -0.34 8.03 13.59
N LEU A 135 -0.13 8.02 14.91
CA LEU A 135 1.13 8.47 15.51
C LEU A 135 2.34 7.66 15.07
N LEU A 136 2.20 6.35 14.80
CA LEU A 136 3.31 5.46 14.46
C LEU A 136 4.14 5.93 13.24
N LYS A 137 3.54 6.70 12.35
CA LYS A 137 4.24 7.27 11.18
C LYS A 137 4.98 8.58 11.51
N SER A 138 4.56 9.32 12.52
CA SER A 138 5.01 10.69 12.80
C SER A 138 5.67 10.89 14.18
N TYR A 139 5.82 9.87 15.01
CA TYR A 139 6.28 10.00 16.40
C TYR A 139 7.70 10.60 16.55
N GLY A 140 8.54 10.53 15.50
CA GLY A 140 9.90 11.06 15.48
C GLY A 140 10.05 12.43 14.81
N ASN A 141 8.97 13.04 14.31
CA ASN A 141 9.03 14.22 13.43
C ASN A 141 9.03 15.57 14.18
N GLY A 142 9.31 15.63 15.48
CA GLY A 142 9.26 16.87 16.25
C GLY A 142 10.55 17.16 17.04
N PRO A 143 10.86 18.44 17.32
CA PRO A 143 12.01 18.84 18.11
C PRO A 143 11.85 18.57 19.63
N SER A 144 10.65 18.19 20.06
CA SER A 144 10.30 17.99 21.46
C SER A 144 10.43 16.52 21.88
N PRO A 145 10.96 16.21 23.08
CA PRO A 145 10.89 14.88 23.65
C PRO A 145 9.47 14.44 24.04
N ILE A 146 8.51 15.38 24.02
CA ILE A 146 7.10 15.11 24.31
C ILE A 146 6.36 14.93 23.00
N THR A 147 5.70 13.79 22.84
CA THR A 147 4.92 13.45 21.66
C THR A 147 3.68 14.34 21.53
N ASP A 148 3.55 15.06 20.42
CA ASP A 148 2.36 15.86 20.13
C ASP A 148 1.25 14.97 19.52
N MET A 149 0.18 14.80 20.25
CA MET A 149 -1.00 13.99 19.83
C MET A 149 -2.01 14.76 18.98
N ARG A 150 -1.84 16.08 18.78
CA ARG A 150 -2.83 16.93 18.07
C ARG A 150 -2.89 16.59 16.59
N ALA A 151 -1.75 16.47 15.93
CA ALA A 151 -1.69 16.11 14.51
C ALA A 151 -2.22 14.69 14.24
N PRO A 152 -1.79 13.62 14.95
CA PRO A 152 -2.34 12.29 14.82
C PRO A 152 -3.86 12.22 15.08
N LYS A 153 -4.36 12.99 16.06
CA LYS A 153 -5.79 13.04 16.35
C LYS A 153 -6.58 13.65 15.19
N LYS A 154 -6.12 14.79 14.63
CA LYS A 154 -6.73 15.41 13.45
C LYS A 154 -6.75 14.45 12.25
N MET A 155 -5.65 13.74 12.01
CA MET A 155 -5.56 12.73 10.96
C MET A 155 -6.58 11.61 11.19
N ALA A 156 -6.68 11.09 12.42
CA ALA A 156 -7.66 10.06 12.77
C ALA A 156 -9.11 10.54 12.58
N GLU A 157 -9.42 11.78 12.95
CA GLU A 157 -10.73 12.41 12.72
C GLU A 157 -11.04 12.54 11.22
N LYS A 158 -10.05 12.97 10.42
CA LYS A 158 -10.16 13.08 8.96
C LYS A 158 -10.46 11.72 8.35
N VAL A 159 -9.62 10.71 8.60
CA VAL A 159 -9.78 9.35 8.09
C VAL A 159 -11.12 8.74 8.53
N LYS A 160 -11.52 8.92 9.80
CA LYS A 160 -12.82 8.45 10.28
C LYS A 160 -13.97 9.04 9.47
N LYS A 161 -13.93 10.33 9.18
CA LYS A 161 -14.97 11.05 8.44
C LYS A 161 -15.00 10.67 6.97
N GLU A 162 -13.84 10.72 6.30
CA GLU A 162 -13.72 10.53 4.85
C GLU A 162 -14.00 9.08 4.43
N LEU A 163 -13.57 8.10 5.25
CA LEU A 163 -13.76 6.68 4.96
C LEU A 163 -14.95 6.07 5.71
N GLU A 164 -15.74 6.89 6.39
CA GLU A 164 -16.91 6.43 7.16
C GLU A 164 -16.55 5.25 8.09
N VAL A 165 -15.44 5.40 8.86
CA VAL A 165 -15.02 4.36 9.80
C VAL A 165 -15.96 4.29 10.98
N VAL A 166 -16.61 3.14 11.17
CA VAL A 166 -17.51 2.90 12.29
C VAL A 166 -16.70 2.47 13.51
N THR A 167 -16.62 3.36 14.50
CA THR A 167 -15.92 3.10 15.77
C THR A 167 -16.60 3.88 16.91
N PRO A 168 -16.70 3.32 18.12
CA PRO A 168 -17.23 4.03 19.28
C PRO A 168 -16.42 5.28 19.64
N SER A 169 -15.09 5.19 19.54
CA SER A 169 -14.18 6.32 19.76
C SER A 169 -12.87 6.15 18.98
N LEU A 170 -12.09 7.24 18.82
CA LEU A 170 -10.77 7.19 18.19
C LEU A 170 -9.73 6.41 19.03
N ASN A 171 -10.02 6.17 20.29
CA ASN A 171 -9.15 5.41 21.21
C ASN A 171 -9.58 3.94 21.35
N THR A 172 -10.69 3.54 20.73
CA THR A 172 -11.10 2.12 20.70
C THR A 172 -10.01 1.31 20.01
N PRO A 173 -9.48 0.23 20.63
CA PRO A 173 -8.49 -0.65 19.99
C PRO A 173 -8.98 -1.12 18.62
N VAL A 174 -8.14 -0.97 17.58
CA VAL A 174 -8.53 -1.32 16.21
C VAL A 174 -8.83 -2.80 16.04
N SER A 175 -8.28 -3.67 16.89
CA SER A 175 -8.61 -5.10 16.94
C SER A 175 -10.08 -5.39 17.30
N ARG A 176 -10.82 -4.42 17.84
CA ARG A 176 -12.25 -4.53 18.17
C ARG A 176 -13.16 -4.05 17.04
N LEU A 177 -12.60 -3.54 15.95
CA LEU A 177 -13.35 -3.09 14.79
C LEU A 177 -13.62 -4.28 13.85
N SER A 178 -14.64 -4.12 12.97
CA SER A 178 -14.83 -5.09 11.88
C SER A 178 -13.65 -5.07 10.90
N GLY A 179 -13.42 -6.15 10.18
CA GLY A 179 -12.33 -6.26 9.22
C GLY A 179 -12.32 -5.12 8.19
N GLY A 180 -13.50 -4.71 7.70
CA GLY A 180 -13.64 -3.56 6.80
C GLY A 180 -13.21 -2.24 7.44
N ASN A 181 -13.59 -1.99 8.70
CA ASN A 181 -13.16 -0.78 9.41
C ASN A 181 -11.66 -0.80 9.71
N VAL A 182 -11.08 -1.95 10.08
CA VAL A 182 -9.62 -2.11 10.23
C VAL A 182 -8.92 -1.74 8.93
N GLN A 183 -9.40 -2.23 7.79
CA GLN A 183 -8.82 -1.94 6.47
C GLN A 183 -8.92 -0.46 6.11
N LYS A 184 -10.08 0.17 6.35
CA LYS A 184 -10.27 1.61 6.13
C LYS A 184 -9.29 2.44 6.97
N VAL A 185 -9.05 2.06 8.23
CA VAL A 185 -8.05 2.73 9.09
C VAL A 185 -6.64 2.57 8.53
N LEU A 186 -6.28 1.35 8.09
CA LEU A 186 -4.96 1.07 7.54
C LEU A 186 -4.70 1.85 6.25
N VAL A 187 -5.58 1.71 5.27
CA VAL A 187 -5.46 2.40 3.97
C VAL A 187 -5.50 3.92 4.16
N GLY A 188 -6.43 4.42 4.98
CA GLY A 188 -6.55 5.85 5.28
C GLY A 188 -5.29 6.43 5.93
N ARG A 189 -4.61 5.68 6.81
CA ARG A 189 -3.33 6.08 7.38
C ARG A 189 -2.23 6.20 6.32
N GLU A 190 -2.13 5.20 5.45
CA GLU A 190 -1.10 5.19 4.40
C GLU A 190 -1.30 6.31 3.38
N ILE A 191 -2.53 6.57 2.97
CA ILE A 191 -2.88 7.66 2.03
C ILE A 191 -2.69 9.04 2.67
N ALA A 192 -3.01 9.20 3.95
CA ALA A 192 -2.90 10.49 4.64
C ALA A 192 -1.46 11.04 4.72
N GLU A 193 -0.46 10.21 4.48
CA GLU A 193 0.96 10.60 4.38
C GLU A 193 1.34 11.15 2.98
N ALA A 194 0.39 11.26 2.05
CA ALA A 194 0.59 11.73 0.68
C ALA A 194 1.76 10.97 -0.04
N PRO A 195 1.65 9.67 -0.24
CA PRO A 195 2.74 8.86 -0.77
C PRO A 195 3.02 9.19 -2.23
N THR A 196 4.29 9.03 -2.67
CA THR A 196 4.68 9.02 -4.08
C THR A 196 4.41 7.66 -4.71
N VAL A 197 4.58 6.58 -3.92
CA VAL A 197 4.27 5.20 -4.29
C VAL A 197 3.41 4.56 -3.21
N LEU A 198 2.29 3.98 -3.59
CA LEU A 198 1.37 3.22 -2.73
C LEU A 198 1.33 1.76 -3.15
N MET A 199 1.79 0.87 -2.30
CA MET A 199 1.75 -0.57 -2.52
C MET A 199 0.68 -1.23 -1.66
N THR A 200 -0.13 -2.10 -2.24
CA THR A 200 -1.19 -2.81 -1.54
C THR A 200 -1.12 -4.32 -1.81
N ALA A 201 -1.07 -5.12 -0.74
CA ALA A 201 -1.13 -6.57 -0.81
C ALA A 201 -2.51 -7.05 -0.37
N TYR A 202 -3.30 -7.59 -1.31
CA TYR A 202 -4.61 -8.20 -1.04
C TYR A 202 -5.53 -7.30 -0.20
N ALA A 203 -5.56 -6.00 -0.52
CA ALA A 203 -6.20 -4.96 0.29
C ALA A 203 -7.71 -5.18 0.54
N VAL A 204 -8.39 -5.95 -0.31
CA VAL A 204 -9.83 -6.21 -0.22
C VAL A 204 -10.18 -7.63 0.24
N ARG A 205 -9.19 -8.47 0.48
CA ARG A 205 -9.41 -9.88 0.83
C ARG A 205 -10.26 -10.01 2.10
N GLY A 206 -11.36 -10.78 2.01
CA GLY A 206 -12.28 -11.01 3.13
C GLY A 206 -13.09 -9.80 3.56
N LEU A 207 -13.26 -8.80 2.69
CA LEU A 207 -14.12 -7.65 2.92
C LEU A 207 -15.49 -7.84 2.22
N ASP A 208 -16.48 -7.09 2.70
CA ASP A 208 -17.73 -6.96 1.98
C ASP A 208 -17.58 -6.12 0.71
N ILE A 209 -18.51 -6.29 -0.21
CA ILE A 209 -18.49 -5.64 -1.53
C ILE A 209 -18.38 -4.12 -1.43
N ASN A 210 -19.16 -3.48 -0.54
CA ASN A 210 -19.16 -2.03 -0.40
C ASN A 210 -17.79 -1.50 0.06
N THR A 211 -17.20 -2.16 1.04
CA THR A 211 -15.87 -1.80 1.53
C THR A 211 -14.81 -2.01 0.46
N SER A 212 -14.90 -3.10 -0.34
CA SER A 212 -13.98 -3.36 -1.44
C SER A 212 -14.02 -2.24 -2.49
N TYR A 213 -15.21 -1.83 -2.92
CA TYR A 213 -15.37 -0.70 -3.87
C TYR A 213 -14.90 0.63 -3.28
N THR A 214 -15.09 0.86 -1.99
CA THR A 214 -14.52 2.04 -1.31
C THR A 214 -13.00 2.07 -1.47
N ILE A 215 -12.33 0.92 -1.27
CA ILE A 215 -10.86 0.82 -1.44
C ILE A 215 -10.46 1.04 -2.91
N TYR A 216 -11.15 0.43 -3.88
CA TYR A 216 -10.85 0.63 -5.30
C TYR A 216 -10.97 2.10 -5.72
N ASN A 217 -12.01 2.78 -5.25
CA ASN A 217 -12.20 4.21 -5.52
C ASN A 217 -11.07 5.04 -4.90
N LEU A 218 -10.63 4.73 -3.68
CA LEU A 218 -9.48 5.40 -3.06
C LEU A 218 -8.20 5.23 -3.89
N LEU A 219 -7.92 4.01 -4.37
CA LEU A 219 -6.75 3.77 -5.23
C LEU A 219 -6.83 4.56 -6.54
N ASN A 220 -8.03 4.68 -7.13
CA ASN A 220 -8.25 5.50 -8.32
C ASN A 220 -8.09 7.01 -8.05
N GLU A 221 -8.52 7.51 -6.89
CA GLU A 221 -8.27 8.92 -6.51
C GLU A 221 -6.77 9.18 -6.31
N GLU A 222 -6.05 8.32 -5.60
CA GLU A 222 -4.59 8.43 -5.45
C GLU A 222 -3.87 8.44 -6.81
N LYS A 223 -4.30 7.57 -7.74
CA LYS A 223 -3.81 7.57 -9.12
C LYS A 223 -4.03 8.92 -9.81
N LYS A 224 -5.22 9.53 -9.68
CA LYS A 224 -5.51 10.85 -10.27
C LYS A 224 -4.63 11.95 -9.72
N GLU A 225 -4.23 11.86 -8.45
CA GLU A 225 -3.27 12.76 -7.80
C GLU A 225 -1.81 12.51 -8.23
N GLY A 226 -1.58 11.54 -9.13
CA GLY A 226 -0.27 11.22 -9.68
C GLY A 226 0.56 10.26 -8.82
N VAL A 227 -0.07 9.58 -7.85
CA VAL A 227 0.57 8.50 -7.09
C VAL A 227 0.77 7.28 -7.99
N ALA A 228 1.92 6.62 -7.87
CA ALA A 228 2.17 5.32 -8.48
C ALA A 228 1.58 4.23 -7.58
N VAL A 229 0.61 3.48 -8.07
CA VAL A 229 -0.07 2.45 -7.28
C VAL A 229 0.35 1.06 -7.74
N VAL A 230 0.79 0.21 -6.81
CA VAL A 230 1.01 -1.22 -7.03
C VAL A 230 -0.07 -1.99 -6.29
N TYR A 231 -0.89 -2.73 -7.03
CA TYR A 231 -2.01 -3.49 -6.49
C TYR A 231 -1.81 -4.98 -6.70
N VAL A 232 -1.67 -5.75 -5.62
CA VAL A 232 -1.68 -7.21 -5.65
C VAL A 232 -3.08 -7.69 -5.30
N GLY A 233 -3.70 -8.46 -6.21
CA GLY A 233 -5.05 -9.00 -6.06
C GLY A 233 -5.17 -10.44 -6.53
N GLU A 234 -6.22 -11.15 -6.07
CA GLU A 234 -6.51 -12.54 -6.45
C GLU A 234 -7.53 -12.61 -7.61
N ASP A 235 -8.40 -11.62 -7.71
CA ASP A 235 -9.49 -11.59 -8.67
C ASP A 235 -9.03 -10.96 -9.98
N LEU A 236 -9.01 -11.77 -11.06
CA LEU A 236 -8.54 -11.33 -12.37
C LEU A 236 -9.48 -10.29 -12.99
N ASP A 237 -10.79 -10.40 -12.77
CA ASP A 237 -11.76 -9.43 -13.30
C ASP A 237 -11.52 -8.06 -12.67
N VAL A 238 -11.27 -8.02 -11.35
CA VAL A 238 -10.90 -6.79 -10.64
C VAL A 238 -9.57 -6.23 -11.16
N LEU A 239 -8.57 -7.06 -11.41
CA LEU A 239 -7.29 -6.62 -11.96
C LEU A 239 -7.46 -5.98 -13.35
N ILE A 240 -8.28 -6.58 -14.21
CA ILE A 240 -8.57 -6.06 -15.55
C ILE A 240 -9.33 -4.73 -15.48
N ASP A 241 -10.28 -4.61 -14.56
CA ASP A 241 -11.12 -3.41 -14.45
C ASP A 241 -10.41 -2.26 -13.75
N LEU A 242 -9.55 -2.55 -12.74
CA LEU A 242 -8.91 -1.54 -11.90
C LEU A 242 -7.56 -1.09 -12.45
N CYS A 243 -6.74 -2.01 -12.97
CA CYS A 243 -5.34 -1.76 -13.30
C CYS A 243 -5.13 -1.29 -14.73
N ASP A 244 -4.14 -0.43 -14.94
CA ASP A 244 -3.75 0.06 -16.27
C ASP A 244 -2.81 -0.92 -16.99
N ARG A 245 -1.95 -1.56 -16.21
CA ARG A 245 -1.04 -2.62 -16.65
C ARG A 245 -1.06 -3.75 -15.65
N ILE A 246 -0.80 -4.96 -16.11
CA ILE A 246 -0.75 -6.16 -15.25
C ILE A 246 0.58 -6.86 -15.48
N LEU A 247 1.31 -7.09 -14.39
CA LEU A 247 2.47 -7.98 -14.32
C LEU A 247 2.00 -9.33 -13.79
N VAL A 248 2.38 -10.40 -14.43
CA VAL A 248 2.04 -11.76 -13.98
C VAL A 248 3.27 -12.40 -13.35
N LEU A 249 3.16 -12.84 -12.09
CA LEU A 249 4.21 -13.58 -11.41
C LEU A 249 3.87 -15.08 -11.39
N CYS A 250 4.81 -15.90 -11.87
CA CYS A 250 4.72 -17.35 -11.85
C CYS A 250 6.07 -17.95 -11.42
N GLY A 251 6.09 -18.69 -10.31
CA GLY A 251 7.33 -19.29 -9.78
C GLY A 251 8.42 -18.26 -9.47
N GLY A 252 8.05 -17.07 -9.03
CA GLY A 252 8.99 -15.98 -8.72
C GLY A 252 9.54 -15.22 -9.92
N ARG A 253 9.00 -15.43 -11.12
CA ARG A 253 9.39 -14.74 -12.38
C ARG A 253 8.19 -14.00 -12.98
N GLU A 254 8.47 -12.96 -13.76
CA GLU A 254 7.50 -12.21 -14.58
C GLU A 254 7.33 -12.82 -15.96
#